data_2aad137b60fcfceb3c6809a1ad989e25
#
_entry.id   2aad137b60fcfceb3c6809a1ad989e25
#
_cell.length_a   1.000
_cell.length_b   1.000
_cell.length_c   1.000
_cell.angle_alpha   90.00
_cell.angle_beta   90.00
_cell.angle_gamma   90.00
#
_symmetry.space_group_name_H-M   'P 1'
#
loop_
_entity.id
_entity.type
_entity.pdbx_description
1 polymer ?
#
loop_
_entity_poly.entity_id
_entity_poly.type
_entity_poly.pdbx_seq_one_letter_code
_entity_poly.pdbx_strand_id
1 'polypeptide(L)'
;RPRNAVSLFDRHGRRLYTYAKVHTCDFGDECRLDAGEDFFVASLDTEEGAVQVGSMICYDREFPESARILMLKGAELILTPNACPMEINRLSQLRGRAYENMVAIATCNYPSPYPDCNGHSTVFDGVAYLPELSGSRNTCILEAGEDEGIYLAELDMDMLREYRKREVHGNAYRRPEKYGILTETAIQEPFIRADRRRECSETVRYNEKV
;
A
#
# COMPACT_ATOMS: atom_id res chain seq x y z
N ARG A 1 20.33 -7.16 -10.68
CA ARG A 1 19.41 -6.35 -11.50
C ARG A 1 18.95 -5.13 -10.70
N PRO A 2 18.50 -4.04 -11.36
CA PRO A 2 17.89 -2.91 -10.64
C PRO A 2 16.59 -3.32 -9.94
N ARG A 3 16.15 -2.50 -8.97
CA ARG A 3 14.90 -2.70 -8.22
C ARG A 3 14.04 -1.44 -8.30
N ASN A 4 12.73 -1.60 -8.32
CA ASN A 4 11.80 -0.50 -8.05
C ASN A 4 11.79 -0.29 -6.54
N ALA A 5 12.22 0.89 -6.06
CA ALA A 5 12.43 1.10 -4.63
C ALA A 5 12.05 2.51 -4.17
N VAL A 6 11.68 2.61 -2.90
CA VAL A 6 11.43 3.86 -2.18
C VAL A 6 12.26 3.90 -0.91
N SER A 7 12.80 5.06 -0.57
CA SER A 7 13.52 5.28 0.69
C SER A 7 12.76 6.24 1.59
N LEU A 8 12.67 5.92 2.87
CA LEU A 8 12.14 6.79 3.91
C LEU A 8 13.31 7.53 4.59
N PHE A 9 13.20 8.85 4.65
CA PHE A 9 14.13 9.71 5.37
C PHE A 9 13.41 10.44 6.49
N ASP A 10 14.08 10.60 7.63
CA ASP A 10 13.59 11.44 8.70
C ASP A 10 13.83 12.94 8.42
N ARG A 11 13.28 13.81 9.27
CA ARG A 11 13.44 15.27 9.19
C ARG A 11 14.88 15.76 9.34
N HIS A 12 15.81 14.89 9.73
CA HIS A 12 17.25 15.19 9.82
C HIS A 12 18.02 14.70 8.61
N GLY A 13 17.35 14.14 7.59
CA GLY A 13 17.96 13.60 6.38
C GLY A 13 18.59 12.21 6.55
N ARG A 14 18.36 11.54 7.70
CA ARG A 14 18.81 10.17 7.91
C ARG A 14 17.85 9.20 7.23
N ARG A 15 18.38 8.31 6.37
CA ARG A 15 17.62 7.23 5.77
C ARG A 15 17.27 6.18 6.81
N LEU A 16 15.97 5.94 7.03
CA LEU A 16 15.46 4.95 7.97
C LEU A 16 15.41 3.56 7.34
N TYR A 17 14.94 3.45 6.09
CA TYR A 17 15.03 2.23 5.29
C TYR A 17 15.00 2.55 3.79
N THR A 18 15.30 1.54 2.99
CA THR A 18 14.96 1.48 1.58
C THR A 18 14.13 0.21 1.36
N TYR A 19 12.91 0.36 0.87
CA TYR A 19 12.01 -0.72 0.51
C TYR A 19 12.07 -0.96 -0.98
N ALA A 20 12.30 -2.19 -1.41
CA ALA A 20 12.16 -2.61 -2.79
C ALA A 20 10.81 -3.33 -2.97
N LYS A 21 10.11 -3.01 -4.03
CA LYS A 21 8.80 -3.57 -4.38
C LYS A 21 8.84 -5.10 -4.40
N VAL A 22 8.00 -5.73 -3.60
CA VAL A 22 7.94 -7.20 -3.47
C VAL A 22 7.15 -7.80 -4.64
N HIS A 23 6.03 -7.18 -5.01
CA HIS A 23 5.20 -7.66 -6.11
C HIS A 23 5.47 -6.84 -7.37
N THR A 24 6.49 -7.22 -8.13
CA THR A 24 6.81 -6.61 -9.42
C THR A 24 5.75 -6.94 -10.46
N CYS A 25 5.50 -6.01 -11.38
CA CYS A 25 4.60 -6.23 -12.53
C CYS A 25 5.33 -7.07 -13.60
N ASP A 26 5.57 -8.36 -13.31
CA ASP A 26 6.35 -9.25 -14.17
C ASP A 26 5.73 -9.46 -15.56
N PHE A 27 4.45 -9.15 -15.69
CA PHE A 27 3.72 -9.14 -16.98
C PHE A 27 4.01 -7.90 -17.84
N GLY A 28 4.80 -6.93 -17.34
CA GLY A 28 5.18 -5.70 -18.00
C GLY A 28 6.68 -5.43 -17.88
N ASP A 29 7.08 -4.16 -17.94
CA ASP A 29 8.49 -3.73 -17.96
C ASP A 29 9.27 -4.09 -16.68
N GLU A 30 8.57 -4.29 -15.56
CA GLU A 30 9.21 -4.68 -14.30
C GLU A 30 9.72 -6.13 -14.28
N CYS A 31 9.44 -6.95 -15.32
CA CYS A 31 10.07 -8.27 -15.49
C CYS A 31 11.60 -8.23 -15.50
N ARG A 32 12.18 -7.05 -15.79
CA ARG A 32 13.64 -6.78 -15.80
C ARG A 32 14.20 -6.43 -14.44
N LEU A 33 13.35 -6.24 -13.43
CA LEU A 33 13.72 -5.83 -12.10
C LEU A 33 13.79 -7.05 -11.16
N ASP A 34 14.64 -6.95 -10.14
CA ASP A 34 14.59 -7.90 -9.04
C ASP A 34 13.52 -7.47 -8.04
N ALA A 35 12.71 -8.42 -7.61
CA ALA A 35 11.73 -8.24 -6.54
C ALA A 35 12.42 -7.96 -5.19
N GLY A 36 11.72 -7.25 -4.30
CA GLY A 36 12.11 -7.09 -2.91
C GLY A 36 11.93 -8.40 -2.12
N GLU A 37 12.58 -8.47 -0.98
CA GLU A 37 12.63 -9.69 -0.16
C GLU A 37 11.77 -9.59 1.10
N ASP A 38 11.42 -8.36 1.55
CA ASP A 38 10.69 -8.14 2.79
C ASP A 38 10.01 -6.76 2.80
N PHE A 39 9.07 -6.58 3.73
CA PHE A 39 8.41 -5.32 4.04
C PHE A 39 9.06 -4.68 5.28
N PHE A 40 9.20 -3.35 5.27
CA PHE A 40 9.90 -2.60 6.32
C PHE A 40 8.96 -1.62 7.01
N VAL A 41 9.14 -1.48 8.33
CA VAL A 41 8.52 -0.45 9.15
C VAL A 41 9.62 0.22 9.96
N ALA A 42 9.58 1.53 10.06
CA ALA A 42 10.49 2.30 10.89
C ALA A 42 9.75 3.38 11.68
N SER A 43 10.32 3.73 12.81
CA SER A 43 9.85 4.84 13.64
C SER A 43 10.30 6.16 13.02
N LEU A 44 9.34 6.94 12.53
CA LEU A 44 9.55 8.29 12.02
C LEU A 44 9.35 9.30 13.15
N ASP A 45 10.38 10.08 13.46
CA ASP A 45 10.31 11.15 14.42
C ASP A 45 9.56 12.36 13.85
N THR A 46 8.52 12.81 14.55
CA THR A 46 7.74 14.01 14.22
C THR A 46 7.73 14.98 15.43
N GLU A 47 7.21 16.18 15.23
CA GLU A 47 7.09 17.17 16.33
C GLU A 47 6.11 16.71 17.41
N GLU A 48 5.12 15.90 17.05
CA GLU A 48 4.07 15.40 17.95
C GLU A 48 4.34 13.97 18.44
N GLY A 49 5.55 13.45 18.22
CA GLY A 49 5.93 12.10 18.64
C GLY A 49 6.27 11.19 17.46
N ALA A 50 6.61 9.94 17.78
CA ALA A 50 7.01 8.98 16.78
C ALA A 50 5.81 8.29 16.14
N VAL A 51 5.87 8.07 14.82
CA VAL A 51 4.89 7.34 14.02
C VAL A 51 5.57 6.15 13.35
N GLN A 52 4.96 4.96 13.42
CA GLN A 52 5.46 3.76 12.76
C GLN A 52 5.05 3.76 11.28
N VAL A 53 6.01 3.95 10.39
CA VAL A 53 5.77 4.14 8.96
C VAL A 53 6.28 2.95 8.17
N GLY A 54 5.40 2.35 7.37
CA GLY A 54 5.74 1.34 6.37
C GLY A 54 5.57 1.86 4.94
N SER A 55 6.04 1.10 3.96
CA SER A 55 5.83 1.43 2.55
C SER A 55 5.43 0.19 1.74
N MET A 56 4.60 0.40 0.74
CA MET A 56 4.32 -0.53 -0.35
C MET A 56 4.30 0.28 -1.66
N ILE A 57 4.57 -0.36 -2.81
CA ILE A 57 4.66 0.35 -4.08
C ILE A 57 3.60 -0.18 -5.05
N CYS A 58 2.69 0.68 -5.50
CA CYS A 58 1.74 0.45 -6.59
C CYS A 58 1.09 -0.95 -6.52
N TYR A 59 1.56 -1.91 -7.30
CA TYR A 59 1.01 -3.27 -7.42
C TYR A 59 1.01 -4.07 -6.11
N ASP A 60 1.88 -3.75 -5.14
CA ASP A 60 1.84 -4.37 -3.80
C ASP A 60 0.47 -4.24 -3.13
N ARG A 61 -0.28 -3.15 -3.39
CA ARG A 61 -1.60 -2.94 -2.79
C ARG A 61 -2.67 -3.92 -3.28
N GLU A 62 -2.47 -4.55 -4.46
CA GLU A 62 -3.40 -5.56 -4.99
C GLU A 62 -3.43 -6.81 -4.10
N PHE A 63 -2.34 -7.05 -3.34
CA PHE A 63 -2.20 -8.19 -2.44
C PHE A 63 -2.53 -7.78 -1.00
N PRO A 64 -3.61 -8.32 -0.39
CA PRO A 64 -3.98 -7.99 0.98
C PRO A 64 -2.89 -8.29 2.00
N GLU A 65 -2.03 -9.24 1.71
CA GLU A 65 -0.89 -9.63 2.54
C GLU A 65 0.08 -8.46 2.77
N SER A 66 0.30 -7.60 1.77
CA SER A 66 1.24 -6.47 1.87
C SER A 66 0.87 -5.54 3.03
N ALA A 67 -0.35 -5.02 3.04
CA ALA A 67 -0.81 -4.14 4.12
C ALA A 67 -0.93 -4.89 5.44
N ARG A 68 -1.33 -6.18 5.41
CA ARG A 68 -1.43 -7.04 6.60
C ARG A 68 -0.07 -7.27 7.25
N ILE A 69 0.96 -7.57 6.48
CA ILE A 69 2.33 -7.75 6.99
C ILE A 69 2.83 -6.45 7.61
N LEU A 70 2.63 -5.32 6.94
CA LEU A 70 3.03 -4.00 7.46
C LEU A 70 2.33 -3.69 8.79
N MET A 71 1.01 -3.93 8.89
CA MET A 71 0.26 -3.77 10.15
C MET A 71 0.81 -4.69 11.25
N LEU A 72 1.10 -5.96 10.93
CA LEU A 72 1.65 -6.92 11.89
C LEU A 72 3.07 -6.56 12.34
N LYS A 73 3.85 -5.88 11.50
CA LYS A 73 5.14 -5.27 11.84
C LYS A 73 5.00 -3.95 12.62
N GLY A 74 3.78 -3.50 12.90
CA GLY A 74 3.48 -2.35 13.74
C GLY A 74 3.20 -1.06 12.99
N ALA A 75 3.11 -1.05 11.67
CA ALA A 75 2.80 0.17 10.92
C ALA A 75 1.52 0.83 11.41
N GLU A 76 1.57 2.14 11.56
CA GLU A 76 0.43 3.03 11.82
C GLU A 76 0.06 3.80 10.55
N LEU A 77 1.06 4.12 9.73
CA LEU A 77 0.93 4.78 8.43
C LEU A 77 1.66 3.97 7.36
N ILE A 78 1.00 3.76 6.22
CA ILE A 78 1.60 3.14 5.04
C ILE A 78 1.66 4.17 3.91
N LEU A 79 2.85 4.45 3.41
CA LEU A 79 3.09 5.32 2.27
C LEU A 79 3.15 4.50 0.99
N THR A 80 2.34 4.88 -0.02
CA THR A 80 2.18 4.10 -1.24
C THR A 80 2.43 4.96 -2.49
N PRO A 81 3.68 5.08 -2.95
CA PRO A 81 3.94 5.61 -4.30
C PRO A 81 3.25 4.74 -5.34
N ASN A 82 2.61 5.39 -6.32
CA ASN A 82 1.75 4.70 -7.29
C ASN A 82 1.90 5.30 -8.69
N ALA A 83 1.70 4.47 -9.71
CA ALA A 83 1.66 4.87 -11.10
C ALA A 83 0.69 3.93 -11.84
N CYS A 84 -0.60 4.25 -11.83
CA CYS A 84 -1.63 3.50 -12.56
C CYS A 84 -2.95 4.29 -12.58
N PRO A 85 -3.93 3.91 -13.41
CA PRO A 85 -5.27 4.46 -13.32
C PRO A 85 -5.89 4.10 -11.97
N MET A 86 -6.33 5.10 -11.23
CA MET A 86 -7.05 4.95 -9.96
C MET A 86 -8.55 5.01 -10.24
N GLU A 87 -9.22 3.88 -10.19
CA GLU A 87 -10.64 3.71 -10.44
C GLU A 87 -11.34 3.12 -9.22
N ILE A 88 -12.65 2.95 -9.29
CA ILE A 88 -13.49 2.59 -8.13
C ILE A 88 -13.00 1.34 -7.37
N ASN A 89 -12.50 0.31 -8.06
CA ASN A 89 -12.04 -0.92 -7.40
C ASN A 89 -10.73 -0.68 -6.65
N ARG A 90 -9.79 0.05 -7.25
CA ARG A 90 -8.49 0.37 -6.64
C ARG A 90 -8.62 1.35 -5.46
N LEU A 91 -9.50 2.35 -5.58
CA LEU A 91 -9.86 3.22 -4.47
C LEU A 91 -10.53 2.44 -3.33
N SER A 92 -11.43 1.50 -3.68
CA SER A 92 -12.09 0.61 -2.71
C SER A 92 -11.12 -0.36 -2.05
N GLN A 93 -10.11 -0.87 -2.78
CA GLN A 93 -9.03 -1.67 -2.21
C GLN A 93 -8.28 -0.90 -1.12
N LEU A 94 -7.81 0.33 -1.41
CA LEU A 94 -7.09 1.14 -0.43
C LEU A 94 -7.94 1.41 0.80
N ARG A 95 -9.23 1.75 0.61
CA ARG A 95 -10.20 1.89 1.70
C ARG A 95 -10.31 0.61 2.52
N GLY A 96 -10.44 -0.54 1.84
CA GLY A 96 -10.51 -1.86 2.49
C GLY A 96 -9.24 -2.18 3.27
N ARG A 97 -8.05 -1.93 2.69
CA ARG A 97 -6.76 -2.13 3.37
C ARG A 97 -6.62 -1.27 4.62
N ALA A 98 -7.01 0.01 4.54
CA ALA A 98 -7.00 0.89 5.70
C ALA A 98 -7.97 0.41 6.79
N TYR A 99 -9.19 0.03 6.42
CA TYR A 99 -10.24 -0.44 7.32
C TYR A 99 -9.85 -1.75 8.03
N GLU A 100 -9.53 -2.81 7.27
CA GLU A 100 -9.30 -4.15 7.82
C GLU A 100 -8.02 -4.26 8.65
N ASN A 101 -7.08 -3.33 8.47
CA ASN A 101 -5.82 -3.29 9.19
C ASN A 101 -5.76 -2.19 10.26
N MET A 102 -6.76 -1.30 10.32
CA MET A 102 -6.76 -0.13 11.20
C MET A 102 -5.45 0.65 11.10
N VAL A 103 -5.09 1.04 9.87
CA VAL A 103 -3.90 1.81 9.55
C VAL A 103 -4.25 2.98 8.65
N ALA A 104 -3.54 4.08 8.77
CA ALA A 104 -3.61 5.14 7.78
C ALA A 104 -2.86 4.71 6.50
N ILE A 105 -3.40 5.05 5.33
CA ILE A 105 -2.75 4.80 4.04
C ILE A 105 -2.77 6.09 3.22
N ALA A 106 -1.59 6.56 2.85
CA ALA A 106 -1.41 7.70 1.95
C ALA A 106 -0.83 7.25 0.62
N THR A 107 -1.57 7.48 -0.46
CA THR A 107 -1.16 7.11 -1.82
C THR A 107 -0.84 8.37 -2.62
N CYS A 108 0.29 8.37 -3.30
CA CYS A 108 0.68 9.42 -4.23
C CYS A 108 0.75 8.83 -5.65
N ASN A 109 -0.14 9.29 -6.53
CA ASN A 109 -0.24 8.86 -7.93
C ASN A 109 0.16 9.98 -8.87
N TYR A 110 0.61 9.64 -10.07
CA TYR A 110 0.87 10.63 -11.10
C TYR A 110 -0.43 11.26 -11.60
N PRO A 111 -0.42 12.58 -11.92
CA PRO A 111 -1.58 13.29 -12.43
C PRO A 111 -1.91 12.89 -13.88
N SER A 112 -3.08 13.29 -14.36
CA SER A 112 -3.38 13.36 -15.79
C SER A 112 -2.61 14.56 -16.41
N PRO A 113 -2.07 14.50 -17.63
CA PRO A 113 -2.16 13.41 -18.62
C PRO A 113 -0.97 12.44 -18.63
N TYR A 114 -0.35 12.16 -17.47
CA TYR A 114 0.74 11.18 -17.45
C TYR A 114 0.24 9.81 -17.94
N PRO A 115 0.97 9.12 -18.82
CA PRO A 115 0.50 7.86 -19.42
C PRO A 115 0.04 6.85 -18.37
N ASP A 116 -1.13 6.28 -18.59
CA ASP A 116 -1.77 5.29 -17.71
C ASP A 116 -2.00 5.76 -16.26
N CYS A 117 -2.07 7.08 -16.04
CA CYS A 117 -2.34 7.69 -14.74
C CYS A 117 -3.46 8.74 -14.84
N ASN A 118 -4.18 8.95 -13.76
CA ASN A 118 -5.34 9.85 -13.71
C ASN A 118 -5.44 10.63 -12.39
N GLY A 119 -4.34 10.79 -11.66
CA GLY A 119 -4.38 11.46 -10.36
C GLY A 119 -5.02 10.57 -9.28
N HIS A 120 -6.00 11.12 -8.56
CA HIS A 120 -6.71 10.45 -7.46
C HIS A 120 -5.76 9.90 -6.36
N SER A 121 -4.75 10.70 -5.99
CA SER A 121 -3.98 10.48 -4.78
C SER A 121 -4.91 10.53 -3.57
N THR A 122 -4.77 9.62 -2.61
CA THR A 122 -5.71 9.48 -1.50
C THR A 122 -5.03 9.39 -0.15
N VAL A 123 -5.74 9.83 0.89
CA VAL A 123 -5.40 9.52 2.27
C VAL A 123 -6.62 8.93 2.97
N PHE A 124 -6.46 7.72 3.49
CA PHE A 124 -7.42 7.05 4.36
C PHE A 124 -6.83 6.99 5.77
N ASP A 125 -7.60 7.35 6.79
CA ASP A 125 -7.12 7.35 8.19
C ASP A 125 -7.32 6.01 8.92
N GLY A 126 -8.09 5.08 8.33
CA GLY A 126 -8.33 3.77 8.88
C GLY A 126 -9.30 3.71 10.07
N VAL A 127 -9.83 4.83 10.54
CA VAL A 127 -10.75 4.92 11.69
C VAL A 127 -12.19 4.94 11.21
N ALA A 128 -12.88 3.81 11.29
CA ALA A 128 -14.26 3.68 10.79
C ALA A 128 -15.33 3.98 11.85
N TYR A 129 -15.07 3.73 13.12
CA TYR A 129 -16.04 3.87 14.20
C TYR A 129 -15.51 4.76 15.31
N LEU A 130 -16.34 5.71 15.75
CA LEU A 130 -16.05 6.60 16.88
C LEU A 130 -17.15 6.43 17.93
N PRO A 131 -16.85 6.54 19.23
CA PRO A 131 -17.84 6.32 20.28
C PRO A 131 -19.07 7.22 20.20
N GLU A 132 -18.91 8.43 19.68
CA GLU A 132 -19.95 9.43 19.54
C GLU A 132 -20.82 9.27 18.28
N LEU A 133 -20.46 8.35 17.37
CA LEU A 133 -21.21 8.11 16.14
C LEU A 133 -22.08 6.86 16.25
N SER A 134 -23.29 6.94 15.73
CA SER A 134 -24.22 5.81 15.67
C SER A 134 -23.92 4.79 14.57
N GLY A 135 -22.88 5.00 13.77
CA GLY A 135 -22.50 4.14 12.65
C GLY A 135 -21.07 4.39 12.19
N SER A 136 -20.70 3.79 11.08
CA SER A 136 -19.37 4.00 10.50
C SER A 136 -19.28 5.37 9.81
N ARG A 137 -18.07 5.95 9.81
CA ARG A 137 -17.73 7.15 9.08
C ARG A 137 -16.97 6.83 7.79
N ASN A 138 -16.88 7.81 6.89
CA ASN A 138 -15.98 7.72 5.75
C ASN A 138 -14.53 7.85 6.22
N THR A 139 -13.69 6.84 5.93
CA THR A 139 -12.28 6.86 6.28
C THR A 139 -11.41 7.62 5.27
N CYS A 140 -11.95 8.02 4.12
CA CYS A 140 -11.26 8.85 3.15
C CYS A 140 -11.28 10.30 3.63
N ILE A 141 -10.13 10.81 4.05
CA ILE A 141 -9.98 12.21 4.51
C ILE A 141 -9.48 13.12 3.40
N LEU A 142 -8.89 12.55 2.35
CA LEU A 142 -8.47 13.26 1.16
C LEU A 142 -8.56 12.35 -0.06
N GLU A 143 -9.13 12.88 -1.14
CA GLU A 143 -9.00 12.36 -2.51
C GLU A 143 -8.68 13.55 -3.42
N ALA A 144 -7.51 13.56 -4.02
CA ALA A 144 -7.09 14.57 -4.97
C ALA A 144 -7.83 14.40 -6.31
N GLY A 145 -7.92 15.47 -7.09
CA GLY A 145 -8.38 15.41 -8.47
C GLY A 145 -7.32 14.81 -9.42
N GLU A 146 -7.54 15.05 -10.71
CA GLU A 146 -6.67 14.55 -11.78
C GLU A 146 -5.43 15.45 -12.01
N ASP A 147 -5.44 16.67 -11.51
CA ASP A 147 -4.40 17.66 -11.74
C ASP A 147 -3.20 17.47 -10.81
N GLU A 148 -2.02 17.91 -11.28
CA GLU A 148 -0.83 18.04 -10.44
C GLU A 148 -1.04 19.09 -9.35
N GLY A 149 -0.60 18.76 -8.11
CA GLY A 149 -0.76 19.69 -7.00
C GLY A 149 -0.10 19.22 -5.72
N ILE A 150 -0.12 20.10 -4.73
CA ILE A 150 0.28 19.79 -3.34
C ILE A 150 -1.00 19.72 -2.52
N TYR A 151 -1.21 18.59 -1.88
CA TYR A 151 -2.39 18.30 -1.08
C TYR A 151 -1.95 18.02 0.37
N LEU A 152 -2.62 18.67 1.32
CA LEU A 152 -2.35 18.51 2.74
C LEU A 152 -3.45 17.66 3.38
N ALA A 153 -3.06 16.68 4.18
CA ALA A 153 -3.96 15.88 4.98
C ALA A 153 -3.46 15.81 6.41
N GLU A 154 -4.37 15.92 7.36
CA GLU A 154 -4.10 15.79 8.78
C GLU A 154 -4.52 14.40 9.24
N LEU A 155 -3.63 13.71 9.96
CA LEU A 155 -3.85 12.38 10.53
C LEU A 155 -3.79 12.48 12.05
N ASP A 156 -4.91 12.23 12.72
CA ASP A 156 -4.97 12.12 14.18
C ASP A 156 -4.47 10.73 14.60
N MET A 157 -3.18 10.66 14.95
CA MET A 157 -2.53 9.41 15.33
C MET A 157 -3.00 8.89 16.68
N ASP A 158 -3.41 9.76 17.59
CA ASP A 158 -3.92 9.35 18.90
C ASP A 158 -5.33 8.75 18.75
N MET A 159 -6.19 9.34 17.92
CA MET A 159 -7.47 8.75 17.55
C MET A 159 -7.30 7.35 16.93
N LEU A 160 -6.34 7.18 16.00
CA LEU A 160 -6.04 5.89 15.40
C LEU A 160 -5.56 4.87 16.45
N ARG A 161 -4.68 5.28 17.36
CA ARG A 161 -4.15 4.42 18.44
C ARG A 161 -5.24 3.97 19.40
N GLU A 162 -6.11 4.89 19.82
CA GLU A 162 -7.28 4.55 20.69
C GLU A 162 -8.28 3.63 19.96
N TYR A 163 -8.53 3.89 18.69
CA TYR A 163 -9.34 3.03 17.84
C TYR A 163 -8.81 1.59 17.80
N ARG A 164 -7.50 1.42 17.56
CA ARG A 164 -6.83 0.11 17.50
C ARG A 164 -6.90 -0.67 18.82
N LYS A 165 -6.96 0.02 19.96
CA LYS A 165 -7.05 -0.62 21.28
C LYS A 165 -8.42 -1.25 21.57
N ARG A 166 -9.49 -0.68 21.02
CA ARG A 166 -10.86 -1.08 21.36
C ARG A 166 -11.54 -1.92 20.29
N GLU A 167 -11.13 -1.80 19.04
CA GLU A 167 -11.82 -2.44 17.92
C GLU A 167 -11.39 -3.89 17.68
N VAL A 168 -12.27 -4.61 16.98
CA VAL A 168 -12.16 -6.07 16.80
C VAL A 168 -11.42 -6.47 15.52
N HIS A 169 -10.93 -5.49 14.73
CA HIS A 169 -10.22 -5.71 13.48
C HIS A 169 -8.72 -5.93 13.69
N GLY A 170 -7.96 -5.90 12.62
CA GLY A 170 -6.50 -6.03 12.65
C GLY A 170 -6.04 -7.39 13.14
N ASN A 171 -5.37 -7.45 14.28
CA ASN A 171 -4.75 -8.68 14.79
C ASN A 171 -5.47 -9.32 15.97
N ALA A 172 -6.44 -8.64 16.60
CA ALA A 172 -7.01 -9.03 17.90
C ALA A 172 -7.65 -10.43 17.90
N TYR A 173 -8.37 -10.77 16.84
CA TYR A 173 -9.14 -12.03 16.74
C TYR A 173 -8.71 -12.92 15.58
N ARG A 174 -7.51 -12.68 15.03
CA ARG A 174 -6.94 -13.55 13.99
C ARG A 174 -6.71 -14.96 14.52
N ARG A 175 -6.78 -15.93 13.61
CA ARG A 175 -6.49 -17.35 13.88
C ARG A 175 -5.36 -17.85 12.99
N PRO A 176 -4.11 -17.41 13.22
CA PRO A 176 -2.97 -17.71 12.34
C PRO A 176 -2.75 -19.20 12.10
N GLU A 177 -3.09 -20.04 13.07
CA GLU A 177 -2.98 -21.50 12.96
C GLU A 177 -3.89 -22.10 11.87
N LYS A 178 -4.83 -21.34 11.33
CA LYS A 178 -5.71 -21.73 10.21
C LYS A 178 -5.27 -21.19 8.85
N TYR A 179 -4.21 -20.38 8.81
CA TYR A 179 -3.81 -19.64 7.60
C TYR A 179 -2.64 -20.28 6.86
N GLY A 180 -2.29 -21.54 7.16
CA GLY A 180 -1.15 -22.23 6.53
C GLY A 180 -1.15 -22.19 5.01
N ILE A 181 -2.34 -22.27 4.39
CA ILE A 181 -2.48 -22.21 2.93
C ILE A 181 -1.94 -20.89 2.31
N LEU A 182 -1.93 -19.78 3.07
CA LEU A 182 -1.39 -18.50 2.58
C LEU A 182 0.12 -18.52 2.36
N THR A 183 0.82 -19.50 2.94
CA THR A 183 2.28 -19.65 2.81
C THR A 183 2.68 -20.79 1.87
N GLU A 184 1.71 -21.50 1.29
CA GLU A 184 1.98 -22.53 0.29
C GLU A 184 2.45 -21.89 -1.02
N THR A 185 3.44 -22.50 -1.65
CA THR A 185 4.04 -21.99 -2.89
C THR A 185 3.41 -22.58 -4.14
N ALA A 186 2.58 -23.59 -4.01
CA ALA A 186 1.91 -24.22 -5.14
C ALA A 186 0.83 -23.32 -5.73
N ILE A 187 0.86 -23.15 -7.05
CA ILE A 187 -0.15 -22.38 -7.78
C ILE A 187 -1.01 -23.38 -8.56
N GLN A 188 -2.31 -23.19 -8.45
CA GLN A 188 -3.31 -24.07 -9.09
C GLN A 188 -4.11 -23.32 -10.15
N GLU A 189 -4.73 -24.06 -11.07
CA GLU A 189 -5.69 -23.50 -12.01
C GLU A 189 -6.83 -22.76 -11.27
N PRO A 190 -7.35 -21.66 -11.83
CA PRO A 190 -7.02 -21.06 -13.13
C PRO A 190 -5.88 -20.02 -13.09
N PHE A 191 -5.09 -19.96 -12.03
CA PHE A 191 -4.09 -18.91 -11.78
C PHE A 191 -2.70 -19.22 -12.33
N ILE A 192 -2.52 -20.34 -13.04
CA ILE A 192 -1.25 -20.67 -13.70
C ILE A 192 -1.05 -19.70 -14.87
N ARG A 193 0.11 -19.01 -14.85
CA ARG A 193 0.51 -18.06 -15.90
C ARG A 193 1.86 -18.47 -16.48
N ALA A 194 1.88 -18.66 -17.79
CA ALA A 194 3.07 -19.06 -18.52
C ALA A 194 4.16 -17.96 -18.55
N ASP A 195 3.78 -16.69 -18.34
CA ASP A 195 4.64 -15.51 -18.31
C ASP A 195 5.16 -15.15 -16.92
N ARG A 196 4.73 -15.91 -15.89
CA ARG A 196 5.23 -15.68 -14.52
C ARG A 196 6.73 -15.93 -14.43
N ARG A 197 7.49 -14.87 -14.10
CA ARG A 197 8.95 -14.90 -13.97
C ARG A 197 9.71 -15.44 -15.19
N ARG A 198 9.18 -15.20 -16.39
CA ARG A 198 9.97 -15.43 -17.60
C ARG A 198 11.16 -14.50 -17.57
N GLU A 199 12.32 -15.03 -18.03
CA GLU A 199 13.40 -14.16 -18.44
C GLU A 199 12.83 -13.21 -19.48
N CYS A 200 13.01 -11.90 -19.25
CA CYS A 200 12.49 -10.88 -20.15
C CYS A 200 13.16 -11.07 -21.52
N SER A 201 12.48 -11.73 -22.43
CA SER A 201 12.95 -11.80 -23.83
C SER A 201 12.87 -10.39 -24.40
N GLU A 202 13.84 -9.98 -25.19
CA GLU A 202 13.95 -8.66 -25.83
C GLU A 202 12.74 -8.28 -26.72
N THR A 203 11.69 -9.11 -26.75
CA THR A 203 10.58 -9.07 -27.72
C THR A 203 9.20 -8.76 -27.11
N VAL A 204 9.09 -8.28 -25.86
CA VAL A 204 7.81 -7.70 -25.43
C VAL A 204 7.77 -6.25 -25.91
N ARG A 205 7.52 -6.06 -27.22
CA ARG A 205 6.99 -4.80 -27.71
C ARG A 205 5.56 -4.69 -27.18
N TYR A 206 5.30 -3.62 -26.45
CA TYR A 206 3.93 -3.18 -26.21
C TYR A 206 3.19 -3.19 -27.56
N ASN A 207 2.18 -4.06 -27.70
CA ASN A 207 1.22 -3.89 -28.76
C ASN A 207 0.44 -2.62 -28.42
N GLU A 208 0.79 -1.52 -29.10
CA GLU A 208 -0.11 -0.40 -29.29
C GLU A 208 -1.35 -0.95 -30.01
N LYS A 209 -2.39 -1.21 -29.24
CA LYS A 209 -3.79 -1.26 -29.70
C LYS A 209 -4.70 -1.75 -28.56
N VAL A 210 -5.29 -0.84 -27.85
CA VAL A 210 -6.76 -0.68 -27.78
C VAL A 210 -7.03 0.72 -27.24
#